data_c9c96c5d62eec25031a552af0acbbce3
#
_entry.id   c9c96c5d62eec25031a552af0acbbce3
#
_cell.length_a   1.000
_cell.length_b   1.000
_cell.length_c   1.000
_cell.angle_alpha   90.00
_cell.angle_beta   90.00
_cell.angle_gamma   90.00
#
_symmetry.space_group_name_H-M   'P 1'
#
loop_
_entity.id
_entity.type
_entity.pdbx_description
1 polymer ?
#
loop_
_entity_poly.entity_id
_entity_poly.type
_entity_poly.pdbx_seq_one_letter_code
_entity_poly.pdbx_strand_id
1 'polypeptide(L)'
;QIIQASAGMLPYVSNQPLRLSPSRVSEFENCPQLYKYRVIDQLPQPPSLDAERGTLVHTVLHDLFENAPTDRTPQSAIELLPSRWQAQMVEKPELMEMVTNEKEWFDRAESLLRTYFTLEDPQSFEATHRELHLENDFSEEIYLHGYVDRLDVAPTGEVRIVDYKTGKAPKPGWEEKALFQLRVYALLYFKTHNVLPRLLQLIYLGDGKVVKSTPTLSDLAATEKVLKRVASDIFASIEKDYWPPKPSRLCDWCYFKTICPAHNS
;
A
#
# COMPACT_ATOMS: atom_id res chain seq x y z
N GLN A 1 -22.44 31.29 14.89
CA GLN A 1 -21.05 31.52 15.33
C GLN A 1 -20.12 30.92 14.29
N ILE A 2 -19.44 31.81 13.58
CA ILE A 2 -18.45 31.48 12.53
C ILE A 2 -17.21 30.97 13.25
N ILE A 3 -16.88 29.70 13.07
CA ILE A 3 -15.60 29.14 13.53
C ILE A 3 -14.55 29.69 12.57
N GLN A 4 -13.76 30.66 13.05
CA GLN A 4 -12.55 31.10 12.39
C GLN A 4 -11.60 29.90 12.25
N ALA A 5 -11.34 29.50 10.99
CA ALA A 5 -10.26 28.61 10.66
C ALA A 5 -8.96 29.29 11.08
N SER A 6 -8.34 28.76 12.12
CA SER A 6 -6.97 29.10 12.48
C SER A 6 -6.08 28.77 11.31
N ALA A 7 -5.35 29.78 10.82
CA ALA A 7 -4.28 29.61 9.83
C ALA A 7 -3.24 28.65 10.42
N GLY A 8 -3.38 27.38 10.11
CA GLY A 8 -2.57 26.29 10.60
C GLY A 8 -1.39 26.08 9.66
N MET A 9 -0.24 26.18 10.26
CA MET A 9 1.08 25.71 9.88
C MET A 9 1.13 24.85 8.61
N LEU A 10 1.96 25.30 7.67
CA LEU A 10 2.38 24.50 6.51
C LEU A 10 3.11 23.24 7.02
N PRO A 11 2.65 22.03 6.75
CA PRO A 11 3.30 20.81 7.22
C PRO A 11 4.57 20.46 6.44
N TYR A 12 4.92 21.23 5.42
CA TYR A 12 6.19 21.10 4.69
C TYR A 12 7.20 22.09 5.26
N VAL A 13 8.05 21.60 6.14
CA VAL A 13 9.23 22.36 6.60
C VAL A 13 10.24 22.34 5.47
N SER A 14 10.58 23.50 4.93
CA SER A 14 11.44 23.71 3.75
C SER A 14 12.88 23.13 3.82
N ASN A 15 13.21 22.40 4.89
CA ASN A 15 14.52 21.80 5.14
C ASN A 15 14.48 20.27 5.31
N GLN A 16 13.36 19.60 5.04
CA GLN A 16 13.32 18.14 5.10
C GLN A 16 13.08 17.53 3.71
N PRO A 17 13.69 16.38 3.41
CA PRO A 17 13.47 15.71 2.14
C PRO A 17 12.00 15.31 1.97
N LEU A 18 11.53 15.37 0.73
CA LEU A 18 10.19 14.88 0.37
C LEU A 18 10.10 13.39 0.63
N ARG A 19 9.22 12.99 1.54
CA ARG A 19 9.00 11.58 1.87
C ARG A 19 8.05 10.96 0.85
N LEU A 20 8.59 10.10 0.01
CA LEU A 20 7.84 9.36 -1.01
C LEU A 20 7.69 7.87 -0.63
N SER A 21 6.54 7.33 -0.97
CA SER A 21 6.26 5.90 -0.99
C SER A 21 5.52 5.56 -2.29
N PRO A 22 5.42 4.28 -2.68
CA PRO A 22 4.66 3.89 -3.87
C PRO A 22 3.22 4.43 -3.88
N SER A 23 2.54 4.40 -2.72
CA SER A 23 1.19 4.92 -2.57
C SER A 23 1.13 6.44 -2.76
N ARG A 24 2.08 7.20 -2.21
CA ARG A 24 2.15 8.66 -2.38
C ARG A 24 2.37 9.06 -3.83
N VAL A 25 3.27 8.36 -4.53
CA VAL A 25 3.49 8.56 -5.97
C VAL A 25 2.21 8.29 -6.76
N SER A 26 1.57 7.15 -6.52
CA SER A 26 0.32 6.80 -7.22
C SER A 26 -0.83 7.77 -6.92
N GLU A 27 -0.90 8.27 -5.69
CA GLU A 27 -1.91 9.25 -5.28
C GLU A 27 -1.74 10.56 -6.02
N PHE A 28 -0.51 11.10 -6.09
CA PHE A 28 -0.23 12.32 -6.84
C PHE A 28 -0.50 12.15 -8.34
N GLU A 29 -0.06 11.05 -8.95
CA GLU A 29 -0.32 10.77 -10.37
C GLU A 29 -1.81 10.61 -10.67
N ASN A 30 -2.58 10.04 -9.75
CA ASN A 30 -4.03 9.91 -9.89
C ASN A 30 -4.73 11.26 -9.79
N CYS A 31 -4.39 12.10 -8.82
CA CYS A 31 -4.99 13.42 -8.64
C CYS A 31 -4.13 14.30 -7.69
N PRO A 32 -3.38 15.30 -8.21
CA PRO A 32 -2.62 16.23 -7.37
C PRO A 32 -3.47 16.92 -6.30
N GLN A 33 -4.74 17.27 -6.60
CA GLN A 33 -5.63 17.88 -5.63
C GLN A 33 -5.95 16.92 -4.45
N LEU A 34 -6.13 15.62 -4.72
CA LEU A 34 -6.33 14.61 -3.66
C LEU A 34 -5.06 14.45 -2.81
N TYR A 35 -3.90 14.44 -3.46
CA TYR A 35 -2.61 14.42 -2.76
C TYR A 35 -2.48 15.64 -1.83
N LYS A 36 -2.85 16.85 -2.30
CA LYS A 36 -2.87 18.04 -1.44
C LYS A 36 -3.72 17.81 -0.20
N TYR A 37 -4.97 17.39 -0.35
CA TYR A 37 -5.88 17.20 0.77
C TYR A 37 -5.35 16.18 1.80
N ARG A 38 -4.81 15.06 1.33
CA ARG A 38 -4.39 13.96 2.21
C ARG A 38 -2.99 14.13 2.79
N VAL A 39 -2.06 14.71 2.00
CA VAL A 39 -0.63 14.71 2.33
C VAL A 39 -0.16 16.06 2.82
N ILE A 40 -0.58 17.13 2.13
CA ILE A 40 -0.15 18.50 2.45
C ILE A 40 -1.04 19.07 3.54
N ASP A 41 -2.36 19.10 3.31
CA ASP A 41 -3.33 19.70 4.21
C ASP A 41 -3.73 18.74 5.36
N GLN A 42 -3.48 17.44 5.21
CA GLN A 42 -3.80 16.37 6.17
C GLN A 42 -5.26 16.41 6.65
N LEU A 43 -6.17 16.66 5.71
CA LEU A 43 -7.60 16.75 6.03
C LEU A 43 -8.12 15.40 6.56
N PRO A 44 -8.92 15.39 7.61
CA PRO A 44 -9.46 14.17 8.18
C PRO A 44 -10.38 13.45 7.17
N GLN A 45 -10.27 12.14 7.15
CA GLN A 45 -11.07 11.25 6.31
C GLN A 45 -11.44 10.02 7.14
N PRO A 46 -12.70 9.55 7.09
CA PRO A 46 -13.09 8.32 7.77
C PRO A 46 -12.33 7.12 7.18
N PRO A 47 -12.08 6.08 7.97
CA PRO A 47 -11.50 4.85 7.48
C PRO A 47 -12.37 4.21 6.39
N SER A 48 -11.75 3.49 5.47
CA SER A 48 -12.44 2.67 4.48
C SER A 48 -12.56 1.25 5.02
N LEU A 49 -13.77 0.72 5.14
CA LEU A 49 -13.99 -0.66 5.61
C LEU A 49 -13.27 -1.70 4.75
N ASP A 50 -13.16 -1.48 3.43
CA ASP A 50 -12.41 -2.39 2.56
C ASP A 50 -10.90 -2.33 2.85
N ALA A 51 -10.35 -1.14 3.11
CA ALA A 51 -8.95 -0.99 3.50
C ALA A 51 -8.68 -1.60 4.88
N GLU A 52 -9.58 -1.39 5.85
CA GLU A 52 -9.43 -1.94 7.20
C GLU A 52 -9.54 -3.47 7.21
N ARG A 53 -10.41 -4.06 6.38
CA ARG A 53 -10.44 -5.52 6.17
C ARG A 53 -9.15 -6.01 5.51
N GLY A 54 -8.60 -5.23 4.58
CA GLY A 54 -7.29 -5.49 4.00
C GLY A 54 -6.21 -5.55 5.08
N THR A 55 -6.15 -4.56 5.95
CA THR A 55 -5.21 -4.53 7.08
C THR A 55 -5.36 -5.76 7.98
N LEU A 56 -6.61 -6.14 8.33
CA LEU A 56 -6.87 -7.33 9.14
C LEU A 56 -6.31 -8.60 8.48
N VAL A 57 -6.56 -8.79 7.18
CA VAL A 57 -6.07 -9.96 6.44
C VAL A 57 -4.55 -9.98 6.34
N HIS A 58 -3.90 -8.84 6.10
CA HIS A 58 -2.43 -8.72 6.07
C HIS A 58 -1.83 -9.06 7.43
N THR A 59 -2.42 -8.55 8.53
CA THR A 59 -1.95 -8.87 9.89
C THR A 59 -2.06 -10.38 10.16
N VAL A 60 -3.16 -11.02 9.77
CA VAL A 60 -3.32 -12.47 9.93
C VAL A 60 -2.28 -13.24 9.10
N LEU A 61 -2.04 -12.85 7.84
CA LEU A 61 -1.03 -13.50 7.00
C LEU A 61 0.39 -13.27 7.54
N HIS A 62 0.67 -12.10 8.10
CA HIS A 62 1.92 -11.82 8.79
C HIS A 62 2.11 -12.79 9.97
N ASP A 63 1.12 -12.90 10.84
CA ASP A 63 1.22 -13.67 12.08
C ASP A 63 1.14 -15.18 11.85
N LEU A 64 0.53 -15.62 10.75
CA LEU A 64 0.52 -17.02 10.37
C LEU A 64 1.93 -17.63 10.29
N PHE A 65 2.90 -16.84 9.84
CA PHE A 65 4.30 -17.27 9.73
C PHE A 65 5.06 -17.27 11.06
N GLU A 66 4.45 -16.83 12.18
CA GLU A 66 4.97 -17.08 13.53
C GLU A 66 4.81 -18.55 13.96
N ASN A 67 3.81 -19.22 13.37
CA ASN A 67 3.58 -20.64 13.63
C ASN A 67 4.66 -21.52 12.99
N ALA A 68 4.89 -22.70 13.58
CA ALA A 68 5.69 -23.72 12.92
C ALA A 68 5.09 -24.05 11.53
N PRO A 69 5.90 -24.44 10.53
CA PRO A 69 5.39 -24.72 9.19
C PRO A 69 4.18 -25.65 9.14
N THR A 70 4.19 -26.73 9.93
CA THR A 70 3.10 -27.71 10.03
C THR A 70 1.78 -27.12 10.50
N ASP A 71 1.82 -25.99 11.21
CA ASP A 71 0.67 -25.36 11.84
C ASP A 71 0.14 -24.18 11.01
N ARG A 72 0.75 -23.88 9.86
CA ARG A 72 0.30 -22.85 8.93
C ARG A 72 -0.82 -23.36 8.06
N THR A 73 -2.00 -23.51 8.66
CA THR A 73 -3.21 -24.08 8.02
C THR A 73 -4.26 -23.00 7.78
N PRO A 74 -5.25 -23.24 6.89
CA PRO A 74 -6.40 -22.34 6.76
C PRO A 74 -7.11 -22.12 8.10
N GLN A 75 -7.22 -23.18 8.91
CA GLN A 75 -7.91 -23.10 10.19
C GLN A 75 -7.15 -22.21 11.18
N SER A 76 -5.83 -22.38 11.31
CA SER A 76 -5.03 -21.52 12.20
C SER A 76 -5.04 -20.04 11.78
N ALA A 77 -5.07 -19.76 10.48
CA ALA A 77 -5.23 -18.37 10.00
C ALA A 77 -6.59 -17.78 10.39
N ILE A 78 -7.68 -18.56 10.26
CA ILE A 78 -9.03 -18.11 10.63
C ILE A 78 -9.14 -17.88 12.14
N GLU A 79 -8.52 -18.71 12.94
CA GLU A 79 -8.50 -18.59 14.41
C GLU A 79 -7.79 -17.31 14.90
N LEU A 80 -6.91 -16.70 14.10
CA LEU A 80 -6.29 -15.41 14.40
C LEU A 80 -7.25 -14.22 14.23
N LEU A 81 -8.27 -14.33 13.35
CA LEU A 81 -9.13 -13.19 12.99
C LEU A 81 -9.75 -12.47 14.19
N PRO A 82 -10.39 -13.14 15.17
CA PRO A 82 -11.07 -12.42 16.27
C PRO A 82 -10.09 -11.58 17.11
N SER A 83 -8.93 -12.13 17.44
CA SER A 83 -7.96 -11.45 18.28
C SER A 83 -7.30 -10.26 17.55
N ARG A 84 -7.06 -10.39 16.25
CA ARG A 84 -6.47 -9.31 15.43
C ARG A 84 -7.50 -8.22 15.15
N TRP A 85 -8.75 -8.58 14.93
CA TRP A 85 -9.85 -7.63 14.84
C TRP A 85 -10.02 -6.83 16.14
N GLN A 86 -9.98 -7.49 17.28
CA GLN A 86 -10.05 -6.80 18.57
C GLN A 86 -8.91 -5.81 18.76
N ALA A 87 -7.67 -6.18 18.40
CA ALA A 87 -6.53 -5.29 18.45
C ALA A 87 -6.72 -4.06 17.53
N GLN A 88 -7.22 -4.27 16.32
CA GLN A 88 -7.50 -3.19 15.37
C GLN A 88 -8.58 -2.23 15.87
N MET A 89 -9.63 -2.73 16.53
CA MET A 89 -10.67 -1.89 17.16
C MET A 89 -10.15 -1.09 18.35
N VAL A 90 -9.16 -1.59 19.09
CA VAL A 90 -8.49 -0.82 20.16
C VAL A 90 -7.73 0.38 19.59
N GLU A 91 -7.06 0.19 18.44
CA GLU A 91 -6.34 1.27 17.76
C GLU A 91 -7.29 2.27 17.06
N LYS A 92 -8.42 1.79 16.55
CA LYS A 92 -9.41 2.56 15.78
C LYS A 92 -10.83 2.28 16.31
N PRO A 93 -11.22 2.87 17.42
CA PRO A 93 -12.52 2.58 18.08
C PRO A 93 -13.74 2.85 17.19
N GLU A 94 -13.64 3.78 16.23
CA GLU A 94 -14.69 4.10 15.28
C GLU A 94 -15.12 2.92 14.42
N LEU A 95 -14.28 1.90 14.26
CA LEU A 95 -14.60 0.70 13.51
C LEU A 95 -15.74 -0.11 14.14
N MET A 96 -15.92 -0.01 15.47
CA MET A 96 -17.02 -0.68 16.18
C MET A 96 -18.39 -0.19 15.71
N GLU A 97 -18.50 1.11 15.38
CA GLU A 97 -19.75 1.70 14.89
C GLU A 97 -19.92 1.49 13.37
N MET A 98 -18.82 1.38 12.65
CA MET A 98 -18.82 1.22 11.20
C MET A 98 -19.15 -0.21 10.76
N VAL A 99 -18.69 -1.21 11.51
CA VAL A 99 -18.97 -2.64 11.21
C VAL A 99 -20.29 -3.06 11.87
N THR A 100 -21.38 -2.85 11.15
CA THR A 100 -22.75 -3.15 11.63
C THR A 100 -23.12 -4.64 11.56
N ASN A 101 -22.39 -5.44 10.78
CA ASN A 101 -22.57 -6.89 10.64
C ASN A 101 -21.24 -7.61 10.78
N GLU A 102 -20.89 -7.95 12.02
CA GLU A 102 -19.61 -8.59 12.34
C GLU A 102 -19.48 -9.99 11.70
N LYS A 103 -20.59 -10.73 11.59
CA LYS A 103 -20.56 -12.03 10.91
C LYS A 103 -20.15 -11.87 9.44
N GLU A 104 -20.77 -10.98 8.70
CA GLU A 104 -20.42 -10.72 7.31
C GLU A 104 -18.98 -10.19 7.17
N TRP A 105 -18.54 -9.40 8.13
CA TRP A 105 -17.17 -8.90 8.21
C TRP A 105 -16.15 -10.04 8.24
N PHE A 106 -16.35 -11.01 9.16
CA PHE A 106 -15.49 -12.18 9.27
C PHE A 106 -15.65 -13.14 8.09
N ASP A 107 -16.85 -13.41 7.61
CA ASP A 107 -17.08 -14.27 6.45
C ASP A 107 -16.28 -13.78 5.22
N ARG A 108 -16.22 -12.48 5.01
CA ARG A 108 -15.43 -11.86 3.91
C ARG A 108 -13.93 -11.98 4.15
N ALA A 109 -13.45 -11.74 5.36
CA ALA A 109 -12.02 -11.89 5.70
C ALA A 109 -11.58 -13.36 5.58
N GLU A 110 -12.38 -14.28 6.10
CA GLU A 110 -12.15 -15.72 5.98
C GLU A 110 -12.08 -16.18 4.52
N SER A 111 -12.99 -15.71 3.66
CA SER A 111 -12.97 -16.03 2.24
C SER A 111 -11.65 -15.62 1.57
N LEU A 112 -11.11 -14.44 1.91
CA LEU A 112 -9.82 -13.98 1.40
C LEU A 112 -8.68 -14.87 1.88
N LEU A 113 -8.67 -15.24 3.16
CA LEU A 113 -7.67 -16.16 3.72
C LEU A 113 -7.73 -17.54 3.06
N ARG A 114 -8.92 -18.11 2.89
CA ARG A 114 -9.08 -19.38 2.18
C ARG A 114 -8.57 -19.32 0.74
N THR A 115 -8.77 -18.20 0.05
CA THR A 115 -8.22 -17.98 -1.29
C THR A 115 -6.69 -18.02 -1.27
N TYR A 116 -6.04 -17.43 -0.26
CA TYR A 116 -4.58 -17.48 -0.11
C TYR A 116 -4.04 -18.91 -0.18
N PHE A 117 -4.64 -19.86 0.57
CA PHE A 117 -4.20 -21.25 0.61
C PHE A 117 -4.46 -22.03 -0.69
N THR A 118 -5.24 -21.48 -1.62
CA THR A 118 -5.36 -22.06 -2.97
C THR A 118 -4.22 -21.60 -3.90
N LEU A 119 -3.50 -20.57 -3.52
CA LEU A 119 -2.47 -19.93 -4.35
C LEU A 119 -1.04 -20.26 -3.90
N GLU A 120 -0.85 -20.47 -2.60
CA GLU A 120 0.43 -20.82 -2.00
C GLU A 120 0.24 -21.86 -0.88
N ASP A 121 1.27 -22.65 -0.67
CA ASP A 121 1.39 -23.54 0.48
C ASP A 121 2.42 -22.98 1.47
N PRO A 122 1.98 -22.26 2.53
CA PRO A 122 2.89 -21.64 3.51
C PRO A 122 3.67 -22.66 4.36
N GLN A 123 3.32 -23.93 4.30
CA GLN A 123 4.07 -25.00 4.97
C GLN A 123 5.35 -25.35 4.23
N SER A 124 5.43 -25.05 2.93
CA SER A 124 6.53 -25.45 2.06
C SER A 124 7.70 -24.48 1.99
N PHE A 125 7.60 -23.31 2.62
CA PHE A 125 8.66 -22.28 2.60
C PHE A 125 8.65 -21.43 3.87
N GLU A 126 9.74 -20.68 4.08
CA GLU A 126 9.84 -19.66 5.13
C GLU A 126 9.78 -18.26 4.55
N ALA A 127 9.02 -17.37 5.20
CA ALA A 127 9.09 -15.94 4.96
C ALA A 127 10.34 -15.39 5.65
N THR A 128 11.32 -14.93 4.87
CA THR A 128 12.57 -14.39 5.45
C THR A 128 12.30 -13.09 6.20
N HIS A 129 11.50 -12.23 5.63
CA HIS A 129 11.02 -11.00 6.27
C HIS A 129 9.53 -10.80 5.99
N ARG A 130 8.85 -10.17 6.95
CA ARG A 130 7.44 -9.78 6.88
C ARG A 130 7.30 -8.34 7.33
N GLU A 131 6.44 -7.56 6.69
CA GLU A 131 6.29 -6.11 6.94
C GLU A 131 7.67 -5.41 6.97
N LEU A 132 8.54 -5.79 6.00
CA LEU A 132 9.90 -5.26 5.93
C LEU A 132 9.87 -3.79 5.53
N HIS A 133 10.31 -2.92 6.43
CA HIS A 133 10.52 -1.52 6.10
C HIS A 133 11.80 -1.38 5.27
N LEU A 134 11.64 -0.90 4.04
CA LEU A 134 12.73 -0.51 3.16
C LEU A 134 12.77 1.00 3.06
N GLU A 135 13.96 1.59 3.15
CA GLU A 135 14.16 3.03 3.06
C GLU A 135 15.50 3.37 2.43
N ASN A 136 15.59 4.54 1.81
CA ASN A 136 16.81 5.04 1.21
C ASN A 136 16.77 6.56 1.08
N ASP A 137 17.87 7.24 1.41
CA ASP A 137 18.11 8.63 1.03
C ASP A 137 18.37 8.68 -0.48
N PHE A 138 17.27 8.73 -1.23
CA PHE A 138 17.28 8.59 -2.68
C PHE A 138 18.01 9.76 -3.37
N SER A 139 17.91 10.95 -2.77
CA SER A 139 18.72 12.15 -3.03
C SER A 139 18.66 13.06 -1.80
N GLU A 140 19.38 14.19 -1.83
CA GLU A 140 19.30 15.20 -0.77
C GLU A 140 17.88 15.73 -0.54
N GLU A 141 17.05 15.72 -1.59
CA GLU A 141 15.69 16.25 -1.57
C GLU A 141 14.61 15.16 -1.42
N ILE A 142 14.95 13.86 -1.60
CA ILE A 142 13.97 12.76 -1.65
C ILE A 142 14.39 11.64 -0.72
N TYR A 143 13.52 11.34 0.25
CA TYR A 143 13.56 10.15 1.06
C TYR A 143 12.50 9.16 0.57
N LEU A 144 12.94 8.00 0.07
CA LEU A 144 12.07 6.96 -0.45
C LEU A 144 11.92 5.83 0.57
N HIS A 145 10.70 5.41 0.84
CA HIS A 145 10.44 4.32 1.77
C HIS A 145 9.21 3.49 1.37
N GLY A 146 9.09 2.31 1.97
CA GLY A 146 7.91 1.45 1.82
C GLY A 146 7.97 0.23 2.70
N TYR A 147 6.84 -0.44 2.84
CA TYR A 147 6.71 -1.68 3.58
C TYR A 147 6.41 -2.81 2.61
N VAL A 148 7.22 -3.86 2.66
CA VAL A 148 7.06 -5.07 1.86
C VAL A 148 6.30 -6.08 2.71
N ASP A 149 5.14 -6.53 2.27
CA ASP A 149 4.32 -7.49 3.04
C ASP A 149 5.12 -8.75 3.36
N ARG A 150 5.83 -9.30 2.36
CA ARG A 150 6.70 -10.45 2.54
C ARG A 150 7.89 -10.44 1.57
N LEU A 151 9.05 -10.80 2.08
CA LEU A 151 10.26 -11.04 1.31
C LEU A 151 10.79 -12.43 1.63
N ASP A 152 10.99 -13.22 0.60
CA ASP A 152 11.54 -14.57 0.69
C ASP A 152 12.91 -14.62 0.04
N VAL A 153 13.85 -15.28 0.71
CA VAL A 153 15.19 -15.56 0.17
C VAL A 153 15.37 -17.07 0.03
N ALA A 154 15.57 -17.52 -1.20
CA ALA A 154 15.82 -18.93 -1.46
C ALA A 154 17.20 -19.35 -0.89
N PRO A 155 17.42 -20.65 -0.63
CA PRO A 155 18.73 -21.14 -0.20
C PRO A 155 19.86 -20.79 -1.18
N THR A 156 19.55 -20.58 -2.45
CA THR A 156 20.45 -20.14 -3.52
C THR A 156 20.72 -18.64 -3.54
N GLY A 157 20.01 -17.86 -2.67
CA GLY A 157 20.16 -16.41 -2.53
C GLY A 157 19.23 -15.56 -3.40
N GLU A 158 18.38 -16.17 -4.23
CA GLU A 158 17.39 -15.41 -5.02
C GLU A 158 16.31 -14.84 -4.13
N VAL A 159 15.94 -13.58 -4.41
CA VAL A 159 14.96 -12.82 -3.65
C VAL A 159 13.64 -12.75 -4.37
N ARG A 160 12.55 -13.03 -3.65
CA ARG A 160 11.18 -12.81 -4.08
C ARG A 160 10.54 -11.73 -3.19
N ILE A 161 9.95 -10.72 -3.81
CA ILE A 161 9.13 -9.70 -3.13
C ILE A 161 7.66 -10.00 -3.40
N VAL A 162 6.87 -10.11 -2.35
CA VAL A 162 5.44 -10.45 -2.40
C VAL A 162 4.63 -9.35 -1.74
N ASP A 163 3.50 -9.01 -2.37
CA ASP A 163 2.52 -8.09 -1.81
C ASP A 163 1.12 -8.68 -2.01
N TYR A 164 0.32 -8.66 -0.95
CA TYR A 164 -1.04 -9.17 -0.94
C TYR A 164 -2.04 -8.08 -1.31
N LYS A 165 -3.01 -8.43 -2.12
CA LYS A 165 -4.10 -7.53 -2.52
C LYS A 165 -5.43 -8.21 -2.20
N THR A 166 -6.25 -7.59 -1.35
CA THR A 166 -7.59 -8.10 -1.02
C THR A 166 -8.63 -7.82 -2.10
N GLY A 167 -8.30 -6.96 -3.06
CA GLY A 167 -9.10 -6.71 -4.27
C GLY A 167 -8.91 -7.76 -5.36
N LYS A 168 -9.47 -7.47 -6.54
CA LYS A 168 -9.32 -8.28 -7.74
C LYS A 168 -8.13 -7.81 -8.58
N ALA A 169 -7.53 -8.75 -9.31
CA ALA A 169 -6.45 -8.45 -10.24
C ALA A 169 -6.91 -7.47 -11.34
N PRO A 170 -6.01 -6.61 -11.82
CA PRO A 170 -6.29 -5.78 -12.99
C PRO A 170 -6.61 -6.64 -14.21
N LYS A 171 -7.33 -6.05 -15.17
CA LYS A 171 -7.54 -6.70 -16.46
C LYS A 171 -6.20 -6.92 -17.17
N PRO A 172 -6.08 -7.97 -18.01
CA PRO A 172 -4.88 -8.17 -18.84
C PRO A 172 -4.48 -6.89 -19.59
N GLY A 173 -3.18 -6.55 -19.53
CA GLY A 173 -2.63 -5.33 -20.12
C GLY A 173 -2.63 -4.10 -19.20
N TRP A 174 -3.15 -4.22 -17.98
CA TRP A 174 -3.17 -3.13 -16.99
C TRP A 174 -2.29 -3.44 -15.76
N GLU A 175 -1.50 -4.51 -15.82
CA GLU A 175 -0.68 -4.98 -14.70
C GLU A 175 0.48 -4.03 -14.38
N GLU A 176 0.95 -3.27 -15.37
CA GLU A 176 2.10 -2.37 -15.23
C GLU A 176 1.95 -1.37 -14.09
N LYS A 177 0.75 -0.78 -13.97
CA LYS A 177 0.45 0.16 -12.88
C LYS A 177 0.45 -0.54 -11.52
N ALA A 178 -0.05 -1.76 -11.44
CA ALA A 178 -0.06 -2.55 -10.21
C ALA A 178 1.36 -2.98 -9.80
N LEU A 179 2.20 -3.34 -10.78
CA LEU A 179 3.59 -3.75 -10.56
C LEU A 179 4.51 -2.58 -10.16
N PHE A 180 4.11 -1.33 -10.40
CA PHE A 180 4.94 -0.16 -10.04
C PHE A 180 5.36 -0.17 -8.57
N GLN A 181 4.43 -0.48 -7.66
CA GLN A 181 4.73 -0.60 -6.22
C GLN A 181 5.87 -1.58 -5.96
N LEU A 182 5.80 -2.77 -6.54
CA LEU A 182 6.83 -3.81 -6.36
C LEU A 182 8.17 -3.42 -7.02
N ARG A 183 8.15 -2.68 -8.12
CA ARG A 183 9.36 -2.15 -8.75
C ARG A 183 10.05 -1.10 -7.86
N VAL A 184 9.27 -0.28 -7.14
CA VAL A 184 9.84 0.64 -6.14
C VAL A 184 10.48 -0.15 -4.99
N TYR A 185 9.84 -1.21 -4.51
CA TYR A 185 10.45 -2.08 -3.49
C TYR A 185 11.71 -2.78 -4.01
N ALA A 186 11.70 -3.26 -5.26
CA ALA A 186 12.87 -3.85 -5.89
C ALA A 186 14.02 -2.86 -6.02
N LEU A 187 13.71 -1.60 -6.37
CA LEU A 187 14.69 -0.52 -6.43
C LEU A 187 15.29 -0.21 -5.05
N LEU A 188 14.44 -0.08 -4.02
CA LEU A 188 14.89 0.13 -2.63
C LEU A 188 15.78 -1.02 -2.17
N TYR A 189 15.35 -2.25 -2.38
CA TYR A 189 16.11 -3.43 -2.00
C TYR A 189 17.47 -3.49 -2.73
N PHE A 190 17.47 -3.22 -4.03
CA PHE A 190 18.70 -3.18 -4.84
C PHE A 190 19.66 -2.09 -4.36
N LYS A 191 19.17 -0.87 -4.06
CA LYS A 191 20.00 0.23 -3.56
C LYS A 191 20.61 -0.07 -2.19
N THR A 192 19.92 -0.83 -1.35
CA THR A 192 20.38 -1.15 0.02
C THR A 192 21.29 -2.38 0.04
N HIS A 193 20.98 -3.41 -0.75
CA HIS A 193 21.66 -4.72 -0.67
C HIS A 193 22.50 -5.05 -1.90
N ASN A 194 22.43 -4.25 -2.98
CA ASN A 194 23.05 -4.52 -4.29
C ASN A 194 22.67 -5.89 -4.87
N VAL A 195 21.45 -6.36 -4.56
CA VAL A 195 20.87 -7.61 -5.08
C VAL A 195 19.60 -7.28 -5.84
N LEU A 196 19.54 -7.66 -7.12
CA LEU A 196 18.34 -7.53 -7.93
C LEU A 196 17.36 -8.66 -7.58
N PRO A 197 16.14 -8.35 -7.07
CA PRO A 197 15.15 -9.39 -6.81
C PRO A 197 14.85 -10.22 -8.06
N ARG A 198 14.74 -11.53 -7.89
CA ARG A 198 14.48 -12.46 -9.00
C ARG A 198 13.02 -12.47 -9.41
N LEU A 199 12.11 -12.24 -8.47
CA LEU A 199 10.67 -12.33 -8.69
C LEU A 199 9.92 -11.26 -7.89
N LEU A 200 9.01 -10.57 -8.55
CA LEU A 200 7.99 -9.70 -7.97
C LEU A 200 6.63 -10.38 -8.13
N GLN A 201 5.85 -10.45 -7.06
CA GLN A 201 4.61 -11.21 -7.05
C GLN A 201 3.50 -10.45 -6.33
N LEU A 202 2.41 -10.14 -7.05
CA LEU A 202 1.15 -9.65 -6.49
C LEU A 202 0.19 -10.82 -6.36
N ILE A 203 -0.30 -11.06 -5.15
CA ILE A 203 -1.28 -12.12 -4.85
C ILE A 203 -2.64 -11.48 -4.60
N TYR A 204 -3.56 -11.65 -5.54
CA TYR A 204 -4.91 -11.09 -5.46
C TYR A 204 -5.86 -12.09 -4.83
N LEU A 205 -6.20 -11.84 -3.56
CA LEU A 205 -7.07 -12.70 -2.76
C LEU A 205 -8.54 -12.58 -3.15
N GLY A 206 -8.93 -11.45 -3.75
CA GLY A 206 -10.32 -11.19 -4.12
C GLY A 206 -10.82 -11.99 -5.33
N ASP A 207 -9.93 -12.52 -6.17
CA ASP A 207 -10.30 -13.35 -7.33
C ASP A 207 -9.32 -14.52 -7.60
N GLY A 208 -8.42 -14.79 -6.65
CA GLY A 208 -7.52 -15.95 -6.71
C GLY A 208 -6.50 -15.87 -7.86
N LYS A 209 -5.98 -14.68 -8.17
CA LYS A 209 -5.01 -14.49 -9.25
C LYS A 209 -3.66 -14.06 -8.73
N VAL A 210 -2.63 -14.40 -9.49
CA VAL A 210 -1.26 -14.00 -9.21
C VAL A 210 -0.67 -13.31 -10.43
N VAL A 211 -0.14 -12.10 -10.22
CA VAL A 211 0.62 -11.36 -11.23
C VAL A 211 2.09 -11.43 -10.85
N LYS A 212 2.93 -11.84 -11.81
CA LYS A 212 4.37 -12.03 -11.62
C LYS A 212 5.17 -11.18 -12.60
N SER A 213 6.32 -10.70 -12.15
CA SER A 213 7.28 -9.99 -12.99
C SER A 213 8.70 -10.35 -12.56
N THR A 214 9.60 -10.46 -13.53
CA THR A 214 11.04 -10.56 -13.27
C THR A 214 11.66 -9.20 -13.58
N PRO A 215 12.03 -8.40 -12.59
CA PRO A 215 12.57 -7.07 -12.82
C PRO A 215 13.96 -7.13 -13.46
N THR A 216 14.27 -6.13 -14.26
CA THR A 216 15.59 -5.91 -14.85
C THR A 216 16.19 -4.61 -14.30
N LEU A 217 17.48 -4.40 -14.48
CA LEU A 217 18.12 -3.12 -14.14
C LEU A 217 17.52 -1.95 -14.96
N SER A 218 17.05 -2.23 -16.17
CA SER A 218 16.35 -1.24 -17.00
C SER A 218 15.01 -0.83 -16.37
N ASP A 219 14.26 -1.80 -15.80
CA ASP A 219 13.00 -1.51 -15.09
C ASP A 219 13.25 -0.65 -13.85
N LEU A 220 14.32 -0.94 -13.10
CA LEU A 220 14.70 -0.13 -11.95
C LEU A 220 15.09 1.28 -12.35
N ALA A 221 15.86 1.45 -13.43
CA ALA A 221 16.23 2.76 -13.97
C ALA A 221 14.99 3.55 -14.46
N ALA A 222 14.03 2.88 -15.10
CA ALA A 222 12.77 3.49 -15.51
C ALA A 222 11.94 3.92 -14.29
N THR A 223 11.87 3.08 -13.26
CA THR A 223 11.19 3.39 -11.98
C THR A 223 11.82 4.61 -11.31
N GLU A 224 13.15 4.68 -11.27
CA GLU A 224 13.89 5.82 -10.74
C GLU A 224 13.56 7.13 -11.47
N LYS A 225 13.43 7.10 -12.80
CA LYS A 225 13.02 8.27 -13.60
C LYS A 225 11.61 8.74 -13.25
N VAL A 226 10.66 7.78 -13.07
CA VAL A 226 9.29 8.12 -12.66
C VAL A 226 9.30 8.79 -11.28
N LEU A 227 10.03 8.25 -10.32
CA LEU A 227 10.13 8.82 -8.96
C LEU A 227 10.68 10.25 -8.98
N LYS A 228 11.76 10.49 -9.73
CA LYS A 228 12.36 11.82 -9.87
C LYS A 228 11.42 12.81 -10.54
N ARG A 229 10.71 12.39 -11.59
CA ARG A 229 9.71 13.22 -12.26
C ARG A 229 8.57 13.60 -11.31
N VAL A 230 7.97 12.62 -10.62
CA VAL A 230 6.88 12.88 -9.68
C VAL A 230 7.31 13.78 -8.54
N ALA A 231 8.51 13.59 -8.00
CA ALA A 231 9.07 14.49 -6.99
C ALA A 231 9.19 15.93 -7.50
N SER A 232 9.73 16.10 -8.71
CA SER A 232 9.83 17.42 -9.36
C SER A 232 8.46 18.07 -9.56
N ASP A 233 7.45 17.28 -9.98
CA ASP A 233 6.07 17.77 -10.17
C ASP A 233 5.43 18.18 -8.82
N ILE A 234 5.70 17.44 -7.74
CA ILE A 234 5.25 17.76 -6.38
C ILE A 234 5.90 19.07 -5.91
N PHE A 235 7.23 19.21 -6.06
CA PHE A 235 7.93 20.46 -5.69
C PHE A 235 7.40 21.66 -6.46
N ALA A 236 7.17 21.52 -7.75
CA ALA A 236 6.56 22.58 -8.56
C ALA A 236 5.14 22.94 -8.11
N SER A 237 4.36 21.94 -7.66
CA SER A 237 3.02 22.16 -7.09
C SER A 237 3.08 22.89 -5.75
N ILE A 238 4.05 22.55 -4.90
CA ILE A 238 4.29 23.24 -3.61
C ILE A 238 4.69 24.68 -3.85
N GLU A 239 5.68 24.92 -4.72
CA GLU A 239 6.21 26.27 -5.01
C GLU A 239 5.14 27.22 -5.54
N LYS A 240 4.26 26.71 -6.43
CA LYS A 240 3.21 27.51 -7.09
C LYS A 240 1.89 27.51 -6.33
N ASP A 241 1.76 26.73 -5.25
CA ASP A 241 0.48 26.36 -4.62
C ASP A 241 -0.60 25.99 -5.65
N TYR A 242 -0.19 25.22 -6.66
CA TYR A 242 -1.07 24.80 -7.75
C TYR A 242 -1.20 23.29 -7.81
N TRP A 243 -2.40 22.81 -7.54
CA TRP A 243 -2.74 21.39 -7.39
C TRP A 243 -3.92 21.04 -8.31
N PRO A 244 -3.69 20.83 -9.60
CA PRO A 244 -4.79 20.63 -10.55
C PRO A 244 -5.57 19.35 -10.21
N PRO A 245 -6.90 19.43 -10.06
CA PRO A 245 -7.74 18.26 -9.96
C PRO A 245 -7.68 17.46 -11.25
N LYS A 246 -7.75 16.13 -11.14
CA LYS A 246 -7.72 15.20 -12.28
C LYS A 246 -8.98 14.34 -12.27
N PRO A 247 -10.11 14.84 -12.80
CA PRO A 247 -11.38 14.13 -12.79
C PRO A 247 -11.27 12.76 -13.45
N SER A 248 -11.81 11.75 -12.77
CA SER A 248 -11.82 10.38 -13.23
C SER A 248 -12.95 9.61 -12.53
N ARG A 249 -13.13 8.34 -12.83
CA ARG A 249 -14.07 7.47 -12.09
C ARG A 249 -13.77 7.39 -10.59
N LEU A 250 -12.53 7.65 -10.16
CA LEU A 250 -12.18 7.69 -8.74
C LEU A 250 -12.91 8.81 -7.98
N CYS A 251 -13.39 9.85 -8.67
CA CYS A 251 -14.18 10.92 -8.06
C CYS A 251 -15.51 10.43 -7.47
N ASP A 252 -16.05 9.31 -7.96
CA ASP A 252 -17.32 8.76 -7.47
C ASP A 252 -17.19 8.23 -6.03
N TRP A 253 -15.98 7.90 -5.61
CA TRP A 253 -15.64 7.41 -4.26
C TRP A 253 -14.75 8.40 -3.48
N CYS A 254 -14.47 9.60 -4.04
CA CYS A 254 -13.62 10.58 -3.40
C CYS A 254 -14.35 11.26 -2.25
N TYR A 255 -13.85 11.10 -1.02
CA TYR A 255 -14.41 11.72 0.17
C TYR A 255 -14.45 13.26 0.08
N PHE A 256 -13.46 13.84 -0.61
CA PHE A 256 -13.32 15.29 -0.75
C PHE A 256 -14.06 15.88 -1.97
N LYS A 257 -14.97 15.13 -2.60
CA LYS A 257 -15.70 15.57 -3.81
C LYS A 257 -16.46 16.88 -3.57
N THR A 258 -17.02 17.05 -2.36
CA THR A 258 -17.83 18.21 -1.98
C THR A 258 -17.04 19.51 -1.83
N ILE A 259 -15.74 19.44 -1.64
CA ILE A 259 -14.85 20.61 -1.54
C ILE A 259 -13.87 20.73 -2.71
N CYS A 260 -13.99 19.80 -3.67
CA CYS A 260 -13.09 19.75 -4.82
C CYS A 260 -13.45 20.81 -5.86
N PRO A 261 -12.50 21.65 -6.32
CA PRO A 261 -12.77 22.70 -7.31
C PRO A 261 -13.26 22.15 -8.67
N ALA A 262 -13.00 20.88 -8.98
CA ALA A 262 -13.53 20.25 -10.20
C ALA A 262 -15.04 19.93 -10.14
N HIS A 263 -15.65 19.98 -8.93
CA HIS A 263 -17.06 19.64 -8.71
C HIS A 263 -17.85 20.77 -8.05
N ASN A 264 -17.18 21.88 -7.68
CA ASN A 264 -17.74 23.04 -7.01
C ASN A 264 -17.28 24.33 -7.73
N SER A 265 -17.57 24.44 -9.02
CA SER A 265 -17.38 25.67 -9.80
C SER A 265 -18.66 26.49 -9.86
#